data_4870e4141d17e28c8bbb09583a0a74b0
#
_entry.id   4870e4141d17e28c8bbb09583a0a74b0
#
_cell.length_a   1.000
_cell.length_b   1.000
_cell.length_c   1.000
_cell.angle_alpha   90.00
_cell.angle_beta   90.00
_cell.angle_gamma   90.00
#
_symmetry.space_group_name_H-M   'P 1'
#
loop_
_entity.id
_entity.type
_entity.pdbx_description
1 polymer ?
#
loop_
_entity_poly.entity_id
_entity_poly.type
_entity_poly.pdbx_seq_one_letter_code
_entity_poly.pdbx_strand_id
1 'polypeptide(L)'
;MKLQVEQAKEHIGKKFPYSYTISASELGDVTAFPWSRHDITISGEFWFDGQNYIVQGSIQSKGDYDCSRCLNNTEHYRKDFFEEIFSDCRDAADDVNSFDGEEIDLTELIRDTLIINEPSQVLCQDDCKGLCVHCGANLNVSPCSCESFVVDSRFAELRALLDEKDDRLS
;
A
#
# COMPACT_ATOMS: atom_id res chain seq x y z
N MET A 1 -12.01 15.34 -4.67
CA MET A 1 -12.76 14.38 -5.55
C MET A 1 -14.14 14.17 -4.96
N LYS A 2 -15.19 14.56 -5.70
CA LYS A 2 -16.53 14.64 -5.13
C LYS A 2 -17.51 13.75 -5.88
N LEU A 3 -18.24 12.91 -5.16
CA LEU A 3 -19.32 12.10 -5.67
C LEU A 3 -20.65 12.83 -5.45
N GLN A 4 -21.42 13.01 -6.52
CA GLN A 4 -22.77 13.55 -6.45
C GLN A 4 -23.74 12.45 -6.05
N VAL A 5 -24.31 12.53 -4.85
CA VAL A 5 -25.07 11.42 -4.26
C VAL A 5 -26.60 11.53 -4.45
N GLU A 6 -27.10 12.63 -5.00
CA GLU A 6 -28.54 12.89 -5.16
C GLU A 6 -29.23 11.76 -5.95
N GLN A 7 -28.65 11.35 -7.07
CA GLN A 7 -29.22 10.29 -7.90
C GLN A 7 -29.23 8.91 -7.20
N ALA A 8 -28.28 8.65 -6.30
CA ALA A 8 -28.24 7.40 -5.56
C ALA A 8 -29.37 7.32 -4.53
N LYS A 9 -29.72 8.46 -3.91
CA LYS A 9 -30.82 8.57 -2.95
C LYS A 9 -32.19 8.24 -3.55
N GLU A 10 -32.38 8.60 -4.84
CA GLU A 10 -33.61 8.29 -5.58
C GLU A 10 -33.73 6.81 -5.99
N HIS A 11 -32.61 6.06 -6.02
CA HIS A 11 -32.56 4.71 -6.56
C HIS A 11 -31.85 3.76 -5.58
N ILE A 12 -32.51 3.40 -4.49
CA ILE A 12 -31.97 2.53 -3.44
C ILE A 12 -31.40 1.23 -4.05
N GLY A 13 -30.16 0.90 -3.66
CA GLY A 13 -29.45 -0.30 -4.09
C GLY A 13 -28.88 -0.28 -5.50
N LYS A 14 -29.18 0.77 -6.30
CA LYS A 14 -28.58 0.91 -7.63
C LYS A 14 -27.15 1.41 -7.50
N LYS A 15 -26.21 0.71 -8.12
CA LYS A 15 -24.79 1.05 -8.15
C LYS A 15 -24.48 2.06 -9.24
N PHE A 16 -23.73 3.09 -8.90
CA PHE A 16 -23.27 4.14 -9.77
C PHE A 16 -21.76 4.09 -9.90
N PRO A 17 -21.20 3.86 -11.09
CA PRO A 17 -19.76 3.80 -11.29
C PRO A 17 -19.16 5.20 -11.25
N TYR A 18 -17.90 5.28 -10.79
CA TYR A 18 -17.08 6.48 -10.86
C TYR A 18 -15.65 6.16 -11.25
N SER A 19 -14.95 7.13 -11.83
CA SER A 19 -13.54 7.02 -12.18
C SER A 19 -12.91 8.41 -12.19
N TYR A 20 -11.74 8.52 -11.52
CA TYR A 20 -10.94 9.74 -11.47
C TYR A 20 -9.49 9.40 -11.79
N THR A 21 -8.80 10.31 -12.45
CA THR A 21 -7.34 10.34 -12.55
C THR A 21 -6.90 11.70 -12.05
N ILE A 22 -6.08 11.70 -11.02
CA ILE A 22 -5.64 12.91 -10.31
C ILE A 22 -4.13 12.92 -10.18
N SER A 23 -3.56 14.12 -10.04
CA SER A 23 -2.18 14.25 -9.56
C SER A 23 -2.13 14.01 -8.05
N ALA A 24 -1.07 13.35 -7.57
CA ALA A 24 -0.88 13.13 -6.13
C ALA A 24 -0.91 14.46 -5.32
N SER A 25 -0.51 15.57 -5.91
CA SER A 25 -0.56 16.91 -5.27
C SER A 25 -1.97 17.37 -4.88
N GLU A 26 -3.01 16.79 -5.49
CA GLU A 26 -4.40 17.10 -5.14
C GLU A 26 -4.83 16.46 -3.81
N LEU A 27 -4.05 15.51 -3.29
CA LEU A 27 -4.27 14.87 -1.99
C LEU A 27 -3.66 15.64 -0.81
N GLY A 28 -3.09 16.83 -1.05
CA GLY A 28 -2.43 17.67 -0.04
C GLY A 28 -0.92 17.49 0.01
N ASP A 29 -0.32 17.67 1.17
CA ASP A 29 1.14 17.52 1.32
C ASP A 29 1.52 16.03 1.44
N VAL A 30 1.82 15.44 0.31
CA VAL A 30 2.25 14.04 0.15
C VAL A 30 3.65 13.91 -0.41
N THR A 31 4.45 14.98 -0.38
CA THR A 31 5.78 15.07 -1.00
C THR A 31 6.79 14.05 -0.45
N ALA A 32 6.58 13.57 0.78
CA ALA A 32 7.42 12.56 1.43
C ALA A 32 7.20 11.13 0.89
N PHE A 33 6.12 10.89 0.15
CA PHE A 33 5.77 9.54 -0.31
C PHE A 33 6.33 9.26 -1.71
N PRO A 34 6.74 8.00 -1.99
CA PRO A 34 7.32 7.61 -3.29
C PRO A 34 6.39 7.82 -4.49
N TRP A 35 5.07 7.76 -4.27
CA TRP A 35 4.05 7.96 -5.30
C TRP A 35 3.66 9.43 -5.54
N SER A 36 4.23 10.36 -4.79
CA SER A 36 3.88 11.80 -4.84
C SER A 36 4.07 12.48 -6.20
N ARG A 37 4.87 11.89 -7.08
CA ARG A 37 5.20 12.43 -8.42
C ARG A 37 4.41 11.80 -9.56
N HIS A 38 3.52 10.86 -9.24
CA HIS A 38 2.78 10.09 -10.23
C HIS A 38 1.30 10.38 -10.16
N ASP A 39 0.62 10.15 -11.27
CA ASP A 39 -0.83 10.18 -11.31
C ASP A 39 -1.42 8.96 -10.61
N ILE A 40 -2.58 9.17 -9.99
CA ILE A 40 -3.31 8.17 -9.24
C ILE A 40 -4.65 7.98 -9.94
N THR A 41 -4.98 6.73 -10.26
CA THR A 41 -6.27 6.37 -10.85
C THR A 41 -7.14 5.69 -9.82
N ILE A 42 -8.33 6.23 -9.62
CA ILE A 42 -9.33 5.74 -8.68
C ILE A 42 -10.55 5.31 -9.50
N SER A 43 -11.06 4.12 -9.25
CA SER A 43 -12.29 3.65 -9.89
C SER A 43 -13.10 2.77 -8.96
N GLY A 44 -14.42 2.87 -9.04
CA GLY A 44 -15.28 2.10 -8.16
C GLY A 44 -16.75 2.34 -8.43
N GLU A 45 -17.55 1.99 -7.46
CA GLU A 45 -19.01 2.13 -7.46
C GLU A 45 -19.47 2.65 -6.10
N PHE A 46 -20.55 3.40 -6.10
CA PHE A 46 -21.25 3.79 -4.87
C PHE A 46 -22.75 3.58 -5.01
N TRP A 47 -23.43 3.39 -3.90
CA TRP A 47 -24.88 3.24 -3.85
C TRP A 47 -25.43 3.66 -2.49
N PHE A 48 -26.74 3.93 -2.45
CA PHE A 48 -27.48 4.17 -1.22
C PHE A 48 -28.25 2.91 -0.83
N ASP A 49 -28.13 2.45 0.41
CA ASP A 49 -28.79 1.24 0.90
C ASP A 49 -30.18 1.49 1.54
N GLY A 50 -30.58 2.76 1.63
CA GLY A 50 -31.78 3.24 2.28
C GLY A 50 -31.51 3.96 3.61
N GLN A 51 -30.28 3.87 4.14
CA GLN A 51 -29.83 4.55 5.35
C GLN A 51 -28.49 5.25 5.15
N ASN A 52 -27.54 4.57 4.52
CA ASN A 52 -26.19 5.06 4.31
C ASN A 52 -25.76 4.94 2.85
N TYR A 53 -24.70 5.63 2.51
CA TYR A 53 -24.02 5.51 1.22
C TYR A 53 -22.80 4.60 1.38
N ILE A 54 -22.74 3.54 0.61
CA ILE A 54 -21.58 2.65 0.55
C ILE A 54 -20.76 3.06 -0.67
N VAL A 55 -19.46 3.29 -0.44
CA VAL A 55 -18.50 3.64 -1.48
C VAL A 55 -17.40 2.60 -1.49
N GLN A 56 -17.27 1.88 -2.57
CA GLN A 56 -16.21 0.89 -2.75
C GLN A 56 -15.41 1.18 -4.01
N GLY A 57 -14.13 0.83 -3.99
CA GLY A 57 -13.29 1.05 -5.15
C GLY A 57 -11.89 0.50 -5.04
N SER A 58 -11.11 0.83 -6.06
CA SER A 58 -9.69 0.55 -6.10
C SER A 58 -8.90 1.78 -6.52
N ILE A 59 -7.72 1.91 -5.93
CA ILE A 59 -6.74 2.94 -6.22
C ILE A 59 -5.57 2.27 -6.91
N GLN A 60 -5.21 2.74 -8.09
CA GLN A 60 -4.00 2.32 -8.78
C GLN A 60 -2.98 3.44 -8.68
N SER A 61 -1.83 3.14 -8.14
CA SER A 61 -0.72 4.07 -7.99
C SER A 61 0.59 3.44 -8.41
N LYS A 62 1.57 4.29 -8.67
CA LYS A 62 2.93 3.93 -9.01
C LYS A 62 3.86 4.81 -8.18
N GLY A 63 4.95 4.27 -7.70
CA GLY A 63 5.93 5.02 -6.93
C GLY A 63 7.36 4.61 -7.23
N ASP A 64 8.28 5.52 -6.93
CA ASP A 64 9.73 5.33 -7.05
C ASP A 64 10.30 4.94 -5.70
N TYR A 65 10.69 3.67 -5.55
CA TYR A 65 11.15 3.08 -4.29
C TYR A 65 12.61 2.66 -4.40
N ASP A 66 13.30 2.67 -3.28
CA ASP A 66 14.58 2.00 -3.18
C ASP A 66 14.37 0.54 -2.77
N CYS A 67 15.00 -0.38 -3.51
CA CYS A 67 14.94 -1.79 -3.19
C CYS A 67 15.45 -2.04 -1.76
N SER A 68 14.65 -2.69 -0.93
CA SER A 68 14.98 -2.95 0.48
C SER A 68 16.21 -3.85 0.70
N ARG A 69 16.72 -4.49 -0.38
CA ARG A 69 17.92 -5.34 -0.31
C ARG A 69 19.15 -4.74 -0.95
N CYS A 70 19.03 -4.11 -2.11
CA CYS A 70 20.19 -3.63 -2.87
C CYS A 70 20.25 -2.12 -3.07
N LEU A 71 19.26 -1.38 -2.56
CA LEU A 71 19.12 0.07 -2.62
C LEU A 71 19.05 0.65 -4.04
N ASN A 72 18.89 -0.20 -5.06
CA ASN A 72 18.62 0.30 -6.40
C ASN A 72 17.22 0.88 -6.47
N ASN A 73 17.09 2.03 -7.13
CA ASN A 73 15.78 2.61 -7.39
C ASN A 73 14.96 1.70 -8.31
N THR A 74 13.69 1.50 -7.97
CA THR A 74 12.76 0.65 -8.72
C THR A 74 11.36 1.25 -8.71
N GLU A 75 10.69 1.18 -9.83
CA GLU A 75 9.27 1.52 -9.91
C GLU A 75 8.44 0.36 -9.33
N HIS A 76 7.50 0.70 -8.48
CA HIS A 76 6.55 -0.27 -7.94
C HIS A 76 5.12 0.18 -8.23
N TYR A 77 4.35 -0.71 -8.84
CA TYR A 77 2.93 -0.53 -9.12
C TYR A 77 2.12 -1.23 -8.05
N ARG A 78 1.10 -0.55 -7.56
CA ARG A 78 0.20 -1.11 -6.55
C ARG A 78 -1.26 -0.86 -6.88
N LYS A 79 -2.09 -1.72 -6.35
CA LYS A 79 -3.54 -1.60 -6.42
C LYS A 79 -4.11 -1.85 -5.03
N ASP A 80 -4.63 -0.80 -4.43
CA ASP A 80 -5.26 -0.82 -3.13
C ASP A 80 -6.78 -0.84 -3.28
N PHE A 81 -7.48 -1.43 -2.32
CA PHE A 81 -8.94 -1.48 -2.31
C PHE A 81 -9.45 -0.78 -1.06
N PHE A 82 -10.63 -0.21 -1.17
CA PHE A 82 -11.32 0.41 -0.05
C PHE A 82 -12.82 0.16 -0.16
N GLU A 83 -13.48 0.13 0.99
CA GLU A 83 -14.93 0.14 1.15
C GLU A 83 -15.23 0.94 2.41
N GLU A 84 -16.03 2.00 2.26
CA GLU A 84 -16.36 2.91 3.35
C GLU A 84 -17.84 3.27 3.33
N ILE A 85 -18.37 3.53 4.55
CA ILE A 85 -19.75 3.91 4.78
C ILE A 85 -19.82 5.40 5.10
N PHE A 86 -20.70 6.11 4.41
CA PHE A 86 -20.95 7.53 4.61
C PHE A 86 -22.41 7.76 4.99
N SER A 87 -22.65 8.70 5.90
CA SER A 87 -24.00 9.11 6.29
C SER A 87 -24.19 10.62 6.20
N ASP A 88 -25.36 11.03 5.77
CA ASP A 88 -25.82 12.43 5.80
C ASP A 88 -26.36 12.81 7.20
N CYS A 89 -26.33 11.89 8.18
CA CYS A 89 -26.74 12.12 9.56
C CYS A 89 -25.55 12.55 10.42
N ARG A 90 -25.67 13.67 11.15
CA ARG A 90 -24.62 14.19 12.06
C ARG A 90 -24.41 13.34 13.31
N ASP A 91 -25.39 12.54 13.68
CA ASP A 91 -25.34 11.62 14.82
C ASP A 91 -25.03 10.18 14.38
N ALA A 92 -24.29 10.02 13.29
CA ALA A 92 -23.85 8.71 12.81
C ALA A 92 -22.97 8.01 13.87
N ALA A 93 -22.93 6.68 13.85
CA ALA A 93 -22.04 5.90 14.71
C ALA A 93 -20.56 6.26 14.42
N ASP A 94 -19.67 6.01 15.42
CA ASP A 94 -18.25 6.38 15.35
C ASP A 94 -17.48 5.73 14.17
N ASP A 95 -18.02 4.66 13.60
CA ASP A 95 -17.46 3.91 12.46
C ASP A 95 -18.01 4.35 11.10
N VAL A 96 -18.85 5.42 11.06
CA VAL A 96 -19.46 5.93 9.83
C VAL A 96 -18.96 7.34 9.54
N ASN A 97 -18.44 7.55 8.34
CA ASN A 97 -18.01 8.87 7.91
C ASN A 97 -19.22 9.78 7.67
N SER A 98 -19.28 10.90 8.37
CA SER A 98 -20.32 11.89 8.15
C SER A 98 -19.92 12.86 7.02
N PHE A 99 -20.90 13.26 6.19
CA PHE A 99 -20.70 14.31 5.20
C PHE A 99 -21.84 15.33 5.24
N ASP A 100 -21.57 16.52 4.78
CA ASP A 100 -22.53 17.63 4.83
C ASP A 100 -22.95 17.99 3.41
N GLY A 101 -24.21 17.72 3.07
CA GLY A 101 -24.82 18.16 1.83
C GLY A 101 -25.00 17.08 0.76
N GLU A 102 -24.69 17.44 -0.47
CA GLU A 102 -25.04 16.68 -1.68
C GLU A 102 -23.86 15.90 -2.27
N GLU A 103 -22.67 16.08 -1.68
CA GLU A 103 -21.42 15.57 -2.23
C GLU A 103 -20.59 14.85 -1.16
N ILE A 104 -20.11 13.65 -1.48
CA ILE A 104 -19.09 12.93 -0.69
C ILE A 104 -17.71 13.26 -1.24
N ASP A 105 -16.84 13.84 -0.42
CA ASP A 105 -15.44 14.09 -0.79
C ASP A 105 -14.56 12.91 -0.41
N LEU A 106 -13.96 12.27 -1.42
CA LEU A 106 -13.09 11.11 -1.25
C LEU A 106 -11.61 11.46 -1.01
N THR A 107 -11.25 12.73 -0.95
CA THR A 107 -9.84 13.17 -0.94
C THR A 107 -9.08 12.62 0.27
N GLU A 108 -9.64 12.72 1.47
CA GLU A 108 -9.04 12.20 2.69
C GLU A 108 -9.00 10.67 2.69
N LEU A 109 -10.10 10.02 2.34
CA LEU A 109 -10.18 8.56 2.24
C LEU A 109 -9.09 7.98 1.32
N ILE A 110 -8.93 8.55 0.12
CA ILE A 110 -7.92 8.08 -0.83
C ILE A 110 -6.51 8.31 -0.32
N ARG A 111 -6.23 9.48 0.25
CA ARG A 111 -4.93 9.78 0.87
C ARG A 111 -4.59 8.79 1.97
N ASP A 112 -5.52 8.57 2.89
CA ASP A 112 -5.30 7.74 4.06
C ASP A 112 -5.18 6.26 3.67
N THR A 113 -5.97 5.79 2.70
CA THR A 113 -5.83 4.45 2.12
C THR A 113 -4.43 4.22 1.53
N LEU A 114 -3.91 5.20 0.77
CA LEU A 114 -2.57 5.10 0.20
C LEU A 114 -1.48 5.07 1.26
N ILE A 115 -1.62 5.86 2.33
CA ILE A 115 -0.65 5.93 3.43
C ILE A 115 -0.66 4.64 4.25
N ILE A 116 -1.83 4.14 4.62
CA ILE A 116 -1.98 2.94 5.46
C ILE A 116 -1.46 1.70 4.72
N ASN A 117 -1.70 1.61 3.42
CA ASN A 117 -1.27 0.48 2.60
C ASN A 117 0.14 0.64 2.03
N GLU A 118 0.94 1.62 2.51
CA GLU A 118 2.31 1.79 2.05
C GLU A 118 3.12 0.50 2.26
N PRO A 119 3.78 -0.06 1.23
CA PRO A 119 4.50 -1.32 1.36
C PRO A 119 5.70 -1.16 2.29
N SER A 120 5.79 -2.03 3.30
CA SER A 120 6.92 -2.07 4.22
C SER A 120 8.23 -2.56 3.58
N GLN A 121 8.14 -3.23 2.43
CA GLN A 121 9.27 -3.76 1.68
C GLN A 121 8.97 -3.78 0.19
N VAL A 122 9.88 -3.22 -0.61
CA VAL A 122 9.86 -3.29 -2.08
C VAL A 122 11.17 -3.92 -2.56
N LEU A 123 11.08 -4.85 -3.51
CA LEU A 123 12.24 -5.49 -4.12
C LEU A 123 12.31 -5.12 -5.61
N CYS A 124 13.52 -4.90 -6.14
CA CYS A 124 13.71 -4.66 -7.57
C CYS A 124 13.45 -5.90 -8.43
N GLN A 125 13.58 -7.09 -7.84
CA GLN A 125 13.29 -8.40 -8.42
C GLN A 125 13.12 -9.42 -7.28
N ASP A 126 12.34 -10.47 -7.48
CA ASP A 126 11.99 -11.43 -6.44
C ASP A 126 13.21 -12.15 -5.83
N ASP A 127 14.21 -12.46 -6.67
CA ASP A 127 15.45 -13.13 -6.32
C ASP A 127 16.60 -12.17 -6.01
N CYS A 128 16.31 -10.89 -5.68
CA CYS A 128 17.32 -9.90 -5.36
C CYS A 128 18.28 -10.38 -4.26
N LYS A 129 19.58 -10.46 -4.60
CA LYS A 129 20.64 -10.94 -3.70
C LYS A 129 21.10 -9.89 -2.69
N GLY A 130 20.69 -8.63 -2.89
CA GLY A 130 21.04 -7.54 -2.00
C GLY A 130 22.50 -7.07 -2.12
N LEU A 131 22.92 -6.39 -1.05
CA LEU A 131 24.29 -5.93 -0.87
C LEU A 131 25.05 -6.91 0.03
N CYS A 132 26.34 -7.07 -0.21
CA CYS A 132 27.23 -7.79 0.71
C CYS A 132 27.28 -7.06 2.04
N VAL A 133 27.01 -7.78 3.14
CA VAL A 133 27.02 -7.21 4.52
C VAL A 133 28.40 -6.73 4.99
N HIS A 134 29.49 -7.17 4.34
CA HIS A 134 30.84 -6.82 4.72
C HIS A 134 31.43 -5.67 3.87
N CYS A 135 31.26 -5.71 2.56
CA CYS A 135 31.89 -4.73 1.65
C CYS A 135 30.89 -3.84 0.91
N GLY A 136 29.58 -4.07 1.06
CA GLY A 136 28.54 -3.26 0.37
C GLY A 136 28.42 -3.52 -1.14
N ALA A 137 29.16 -4.49 -1.69
CA ALA A 137 29.07 -4.81 -3.13
C ALA A 137 27.65 -5.33 -3.48
N ASN A 138 27.11 -4.88 -4.61
CA ASN A 138 25.81 -5.37 -5.10
C ASN A 138 25.95 -6.78 -5.67
N LEU A 139 25.42 -7.76 -4.97
CA LEU A 139 25.53 -9.18 -5.31
C LEU A 139 24.68 -9.59 -6.52
N ASN A 140 23.81 -8.70 -7.01
CA ASN A 140 23.10 -8.91 -8.27
C ASN A 140 23.99 -8.61 -9.49
N VAL A 141 25.04 -7.79 -9.32
CA VAL A 141 25.94 -7.37 -10.38
C VAL A 141 27.17 -8.27 -10.45
N SER A 142 27.81 -8.50 -9.30
CA SER A 142 29.00 -9.33 -9.22
C SER A 142 29.15 -9.99 -7.84
N PRO A 143 29.63 -11.24 -7.79
CA PRO A 143 29.96 -11.86 -6.52
C PRO A 143 31.14 -11.14 -5.86
N CYS A 144 31.17 -11.10 -4.55
CA CYS A 144 32.31 -10.62 -3.79
C CYS A 144 33.11 -11.81 -3.20
N SER A 145 34.36 -11.56 -2.81
CA SER A 145 35.24 -12.55 -2.17
C SER A 145 35.14 -12.57 -0.64
N CYS A 146 34.19 -11.84 -0.05
CA CYS A 146 33.99 -11.85 1.39
C CYS A 146 33.40 -13.19 1.85
N GLU A 147 33.85 -13.69 2.99
CA GLU A 147 33.25 -14.86 3.62
C GLU A 147 31.77 -14.51 3.99
N SER A 148 30.86 -15.29 3.45
CA SER A 148 29.43 -14.98 3.52
C SER A 148 28.78 -15.19 4.89
N PHE A 149 29.45 -15.83 5.82
CA PHE A 149 28.88 -16.14 7.12
C PHE A 149 29.93 -16.31 8.22
N VAL A 150 30.09 -15.30 9.07
CA VAL A 150 30.75 -15.45 10.37
C VAL A 150 29.64 -15.62 11.41
N VAL A 151 29.50 -16.81 11.96
CA VAL A 151 28.55 -17.04 13.06
C VAL A 151 29.02 -16.20 14.26
N ASP A 152 28.17 -15.32 14.75
CA ASP A 152 28.42 -14.62 16.03
C ASP A 152 28.61 -15.65 17.11
N SER A 153 29.70 -15.50 17.87
CA SER A 153 30.10 -16.44 18.94
C SER A 153 28.98 -16.66 19.98
N ARG A 154 28.08 -15.70 20.13
CA ARG A 154 26.92 -15.83 21.03
C ARG A 154 25.92 -16.89 20.57
N PHE A 155 25.93 -17.26 19.30
CA PHE A 155 25.04 -18.28 18.71
C PHE A 155 25.76 -19.60 18.42
N ALA A 156 27.01 -19.78 18.89
CA ALA A 156 27.79 -21.00 18.67
C ALA A 156 27.10 -22.26 19.23
N GLU A 157 26.47 -22.15 20.40
CA GLU A 157 25.70 -23.25 21.01
C GLU A 157 24.47 -23.65 20.20
N LEU A 158 23.78 -22.68 19.61
CA LEU A 158 22.63 -22.96 18.71
C LEU A 158 23.05 -23.70 17.44
N ARG A 159 24.22 -23.37 16.90
CA ARG A 159 24.78 -24.07 15.75
C ARG A 159 25.10 -25.53 16.08
N ALA A 160 25.70 -25.81 17.23
CA ALA A 160 25.96 -27.17 17.65
C ALA A 160 24.69 -28.04 17.74
N LEU A 161 23.57 -27.45 18.20
CA LEU A 161 22.27 -28.12 18.24
C LEU A 161 21.69 -28.42 16.86
N LEU A 162 21.96 -27.60 15.84
CA LEU A 162 21.53 -27.84 14.46
C LEU A 162 22.36 -28.96 13.83
N ASP A 163 23.68 -28.94 14.01
CA ASP A 163 24.59 -29.96 13.48
C ASP A 163 24.28 -31.35 14.07
N GLU A 164 23.90 -31.45 15.37
CA GLU A 164 23.45 -32.71 16.00
C GLU A 164 22.13 -33.26 15.44
N LYS A 165 21.27 -32.40 14.88
CA LYS A 165 19.97 -32.79 14.26
C LYS A 165 20.17 -33.39 12.88
N ASP A 166 21.11 -32.89 12.09
CA ASP A 166 21.38 -33.38 10.74
C ASP A 166 22.06 -34.78 10.80
N ASP A 167 22.90 -35.04 11.81
CA ASP A 167 23.50 -36.37 12.03
C ASP A 167 22.50 -37.45 12.46
N ARG A 168 21.30 -37.08 12.97
CA ARG A 168 20.27 -38.04 13.38
C ARG A 168 19.27 -38.37 12.24
N LEU A 169 19.33 -37.66 11.12
CA LEU A 169 18.47 -37.84 9.98
C LEU A 169 19.17 -38.51 8.77
N SER A 170 20.44 -38.82 8.91
CA SER A 170 21.25 -39.60 7.96
C SER A 170 21.41 -41.04 8.46
#